data_607cfaffe7788fdc6a71d37c5000f600
#
_entry.id   607cfaffe7788fdc6a71d37c5000f600
#
_cell.length_a   1.000
_cell.length_b   1.000
_cell.length_c   1.000
_cell.angle_alpha   90.00
_cell.angle_beta   90.00
_cell.angle_gamma   90.00
#
_symmetry.space_group_name_H-M   'P 1'
#
loop_
_entity.id
_entity.type
_entity.pdbx_description
1 polymer ?
#
loop_
_entity_poly.entity_id
_entity_poly.type
_entity_poly.pdbx_seq_one_letter_code
_entity_poly.pdbx_strand_id
1 'polypeptide(L)'
;MACANASGIPADGCAELGYVFLTMNMAKRVLRAVDDYQQQHAWLAFPVAVWKKFGDDEAGNLAALIAYSALVAIFPLLLLLVTVLDIVLKNNPELQHKVLKAAVDQYPVIGPQLQGSIGHLSQKGIALAVAAIGIFIGALGVSNSLQNALNSAWEIPFARRPGFPWSWLRSAALIIVIGVGFIGTTIISGLAAGAGRILPGVGSSVLFYAVSLVLNFGLFWLGFRIGTASEITWRQLWPGAAISAVIWQVLQAFGSYFISHQLAHASPLYGTFALVLGLIAWLYLQAQLTLYAVEINVVRAYRLWPRSLAPPPYTEQDRHAFRLYVEKRGDQYDIVAGGGGEDDREKTSG
;
A
#
# COMPACT_ATOMS: atom_id res chain seq x y z
N MET A 1 -27.70 -13.00 -44.92
CA MET A 1 -29.00 -12.51 -45.41
C MET A 1 -30.16 -12.60 -44.40
N ALA A 2 -30.06 -13.36 -43.35
CA ALA A 2 -31.12 -13.50 -42.33
C ALA A 2 -31.23 -12.32 -41.33
N CYS A 3 -30.20 -11.55 -41.13
CA CYS A 3 -30.18 -10.45 -40.15
C CYS A 3 -30.89 -9.16 -40.64
N ALA A 4 -30.85 -8.88 -41.95
CA ALA A 4 -31.39 -7.67 -42.52
C ALA A 4 -32.94 -7.66 -42.59
N ASN A 5 -33.58 -8.85 -42.54
CA ASN A 5 -35.05 -8.97 -42.67
C ASN A 5 -35.81 -8.88 -41.34
N ALA A 6 -35.12 -8.96 -40.19
CA ALA A 6 -35.79 -9.00 -38.88
C ALA A 6 -35.68 -7.71 -38.05
N SER A 7 -34.77 -6.79 -38.38
CA SER A 7 -34.44 -5.66 -37.47
C SER A 7 -34.34 -4.27 -38.11
N GLY A 8 -34.63 -4.14 -39.42
CA GLY A 8 -34.57 -2.82 -40.08
C GLY A 8 -33.17 -2.17 -40.13
N ILE A 9 -32.14 -2.94 -39.87
CA ILE A 9 -30.72 -2.48 -39.83
C ILE A 9 -30.18 -2.53 -41.27
N PRO A 10 -29.54 -1.46 -41.77
CA PRO A 10 -28.94 -1.45 -43.10
C PRO A 10 -27.86 -2.54 -43.23
N ALA A 11 -27.65 -3.06 -44.45
CA ALA A 11 -26.75 -4.19 -44.72
C ALA A 11 -25.31 -3.99 -44.18
N ASP A 12 -24.84 -2.74 -44.18
CA ASP A 12 -23.52 -2.34 -43.67
C ASP A 12 -23.43 -2.53 -42.13
N GLY A 13 -24.52 -2.24 -41.40
CA GLY A 13 -24.57 -2.47 -39.96
C GLY A 13 -24.60 -3.96 -39.56
N CYS A 14 -25.16 -4.83 -40.44
CA CYS A 14 -25.13 -6.27 -40.24
C CYS A 14 -23.71 -6.86 -40.48
N ALA A 15 -22.93 -6.29 -41.39
CA ALA A 15 -21.56 -6.66 -41.63
C ALA A 15 -20.68 -6.25 -40.44
N GLU A 16 -20.81 -5.03 -39.92
CA GLU A 16 -20.09 -4.57 -38.71
C GLU A 16 -20.43 -5.42 -37.47
N LEU A 17 -21.71 -5.72 -37.23
CA LEU A 17 -22.12 -6.62 -36.16
C LEU A 17 -21.53 -8.01 -36.33
N GLY A 18 -21.46 -8.53 -37.56
CA GLY A 18 -20.80 -9.80 -37.87
C GLY A 18 -19.28 -9.79 -37.54
N TYR A 19 -18.58 -8.71 -37.90
CA TYR A 19 -17.17 -8.53 -37.57
C TYR A 19 -16.94 -8.41 -36.04
N VAL A 20 -17.77 -7.66 -35.33
CA VAL A 20 -17.71 -7.54 -33.86
C VAL A 20 -17.98 -8.88 -33.20
N PHE A 21 -18.95 -9.67 -33.68
CA PHE A 21 -19.25 -11.02 -33.15
C PHE A 21 -18.12 -12.01 -33.42
N LEU A 22 -17.51 -11.97 -34.58
CA LEU A 22 -16.39 -12.85 -34.94
C LEU A 22 -15.12 -12.49 -34.12
N THR A 23 -14.80 -11.22 -33.99
CA THR A 23 -13.66 -10.75 -33.19
C THR A 23 -13.85 -11.06 -31.70
N MET A 24 -15.07 -10.87 -31.15
CA MET A 24 -15.39 -11.27 -29.77
C MET A 24 -15.27 -12.78 -29.55
N ASN A 25 -15.66 -13.64 -30.52
CA ASN A 25 -15.51 -15.07 -30.40
C ASN A 25 -14.05 -15.52 -30.50
N MET A 26 -13.23 -14.89 -31.35
CA MET A 26 -11.81 -15.15 -31.43
C MET A 26 -11.09 -14.69 -30.14
N ALA A 27 -11.38 -13.49 -29.66
CA ALA A 27 -10.83 -13.01 -28.40
C ALA A 27 -11.17 -13.92 -27.20
N LYS A 28 -12.41 -14.38 -27.12
CA LYS A 28 -12.85 -15.37 -26.10
C LYS A 28 -12.12 -16.71 -26.21
N ARG A 29 -11.84 -17.18 -27.43
CA ARG A 29 -11.09 -18.43 -27.64
C ARG A 29 -9.63 -18.29 -27.22
N VAL A 30 -8.99 -17.18 -27.60
CA VAL A 30 -7.61 -16.92 -27.20
C VAL A 30 -7.51 -16.76 -25.68
N LEU A 31 -8.43 -16.00 -25.07
CA LEU A 31 -8.46 -15.81 -23.64
C LEU A 31 -8.66 -17.12 -22.88
N ARG A 32 -9.52 -18.02 -23.35
CA ARG A 32 -9.71 -19.36 -22.77
C ARG A 32 -8.47 -20.22 -22.93
N ALA A 33 -7.82 -20.22 -24.10
CA ALA A 33 -6.58 -20.97 -24.30
C ALA A 33 -5.46 -20.48 -23.36
N VAL A 34 -5.34 -19.17 -23.15
CA VAL A 34 -4.42 -18.58 -22.17
C VAL A 34 -4.82 -18.98 -20.74
N ASP A 35 -6.10 -18.97 -20.43
CA ASP A 35 -6.65 -19.37 -19.13
C ASP A 35 -6.34 -20.86 -18.83
N ASP A 36 -6.62 -21.75 -19.78
CA ASP A 36 -6.34 -23.17 -19.63
C ASP A 36 -4.83 -23.43 -19.45
N TYR A 37 -3.98 -22.72 -20.20
CA TYR A 37 -2.54 -22.82 -20.08
C TYR A 37 -2.03 -22.35 -18.72
N GLN A 38 -2.51 -21.19 -18.25
CA GLN A 38 -2.09 -20.66 -16.96
C GLN A 38 -2.55 -21.54 -15.78
N GLN A 39 -3.75 -22.13 -15.86
CA GLN A 39 -4.27 -23.01 -14.81
C GLN A 39 -3.44 -24.30 -14.66
N GLN A 40 -2.81 -24.77 -15.73
CA GLN A 40 -1.93 -25.94 -15.71
C GLN A 40 -0.53 -25.64 -15.15
N HIS A 41 -0.12 -24.36 -15.11
CA HIS A 41 1.23 -23.95 -14.71
C HIS A 41 1.20 -23.09 -13.43
N ALA A 42 1.55 -23.67 -12.29
CA ALA A 42 1.50 -23.02 -10.98
C ALA A 42 2.25 -21.66 -10.92
N TRP A 43 3.36 -21.51 -11.67
CA TRP A 43 4.15 -20.29 -11.71
C TRP A 43 3.45 -19.11 -12.41
N LEU A 44 2.47 -19.40 -13.31
CA LEU A 44 1.59 -18.40 -13.91
C LEU A 44 0.28 -18.26 -13.13
N ALA A 45 -0.27 -19.36 -12.64
CA ALA A 45 -1.52 -19.37 -11.90
C ALA A 45 -1.45 -18.54 -10.62
N PHE A 46 -0.29 -18.55 -9.93
CA PHE A 46 -0.12 -17.80 -8.69
C PHE A 46 -0.13 -16.28 -8.89
N PRO A 47 0.68 -15.65 -9.79
CA PRO A 47 0.61 -14.22 -10.07
C PRO A 47 -0.77 -13.77 -10.56
N VAL A 48 -1.43 -14.58 -11.41
CA VAL A 48 -2.79 -14.30 -11.89
C VAL A 48 -3.79 -14.28 -10.73
N ALA A 49 -3.69 -15.22 -9.80
CA ALA A 49 -4.54 -15.25 -8.61
C ALA A 49 -4.32 -14.02 -7.71
N VAL A 50 -3.06 -13.59 -7.54
CA VAL A 50 -2.72 -12.37 -6.80
C VAL A 50 -3.30 -11.13 -7.47
N TRP A 51 -3.13 -10.99 -8.79
CA TRP A 51 -3.66 -9.87 -9.55
C TRP A 51 -5.19 -9.81 -9.48
N LYS A 52 -5.85 -10.97 -9.61
CA LYS A 52 -7.31 -11.08 -9.52
C LYS A 52 -7.81 -10.74 -8.11
N LYS A 53 -7.15 -11.28 -7.06
CA LYS A 53 -7.51 -10.99 -5.67
C LYS A 53 -7.34 -9.51 -5.34
N PHE A 54 -6.26 -8.87 -5.83
CA PHE A 54 -6.05 -7.43 -5.70
C PHE A 54 -7.19 -6.61 -6.32
N GLY A 55 -7.73 -7.06 -7.48
CA GLY A 55 -8.89 -6.43 -8.12
C GLY A 55 -10.18 -6.67 -7.34
N ASP A 56 -10.41 -7.91 -6.88
CA ASP A 56 -11.61 -8.30 -6.14
C ASP A 56 -11.74 -7.52 -4.80
N ASP A 57 -10.63 -7.21 -4.14
CA ASP A 57 -10.58 -6.45 -2.89
C ASP A 57 -10.61 -4.93 -3.09
N GLU A 58 -10.66 -4.48 -4.33
CA GLU A 58 -10.51 -3.06 -4.66
C GLU A 58 -9.25 -2.45 -4.01
N ALA A 59 -8.17 -3.24 -3.92
CA ALA A 59 -6.96 -2.86 -3.20
C ALA A 59 -6.32 -1.58 -3.75
N GLY A 60 -6.57 -1.23 -5.03
CA GLY A 60 -6.21 0.06 -5.60
C GLY A 60 -6.86 1.26 -4.88
N ASN A 61 -8.12 1.15 -4.49
CA ASN A 61 -8.83 2.17 -3.72
C ASN A 61 -8.26 2.26 -2.29
N LEU A 62 -7.94 1.12 -1.69
CA LEU A 62 -7.30 1.07 -0.37
C LEU A 62 -5.89 1.69 -0.40
N ALA A 63 -5.13 1.44 -1.47
CA ALA A 63 -3.83 2.09 -1.70
C ALA A 63 -3.95 3.62 -1.81
N ALA A 64 -4.99 4.11 -2.50
CA ALA A 64 -5.25 5.55 -2.63
C ALA A 64 -5.58 6.20 -1.27
N LEU A 65 -6.37 5.52 -0.41
CA LEU A 65 -6.65 5.98 0.94
C LEU A 65 -5.39 6.05 1.82
N ILE A 66 -4.50 5.05 1.72
CA ILE A 66 -3.21 5.06 2.41
C ILE A 66 -2.36 6.23 1.91
N ALA A 67 -2.25 6.40 0.59
CA ALA A 67 -1.45 7.47 -0.02
C ALA A 67 -1.96 8.87 0.37
N TYR A 68 -3.27 9.09 0.37
CA TYR A 68 -3.88 10.34 0.82
C TYR A 68 -3.58 10.61 2.30
N SER A 69 -3.78 9.62 3.17
CA SER A 69 -3.50 9.76 4.59
C SER A 69 -2.01 10.04 4.85
N ALA A 70 -1.13 9.38 4.11
CA ALA A 70 0.32 9.60 4.19
C ALA A 70 0.71 11.00 3.72
N LEU A 71 0.10 11.51 2.64
CA LEU A 71 0.32 12.87 2.17
C LEU A 71 -0.05 13.90 3.24
N VAL A 72 -1.21 13.73 3.88
CA VAL A 72 -1.65 14.63 4.95
C VAL A 72 -0.71 14.59 6.16
N ALA A 73 -0.17 13.41 6.48
CA ALA A 73 0.73 13.21 7.61
C ALA A 73 2.16 13.76 7.37
N ILE A 74 2.60 13.86 6.13
CA ILE A 74 4.00 14.19 5.80
C ILE A 74 4.40 15.60 6.27
N PHE A 75 3.52 16.58 6.10
CA PHE A 75 3.82 17.97 6.46
C PHE A 75 3.97 18.17 7.98
N PRO A 76 3.04 17.71 8.83
CA PRO A 76 3.22 17.73 10.27
C PRO A 76 4.44 16.93 10.74
N LEU A 77 4.71 15.79 10.11
CA LEU A 77 5.87 14.95 10.44
C LEU A 77 7.19 15.67 10.18
N LEU A 78 7.30 16.37 9.06
CA LEU A 78 8.48 17.16 8.71
C LEU A 78 8.65 18.33 9.68
N LEU A 79 7.56 19.01 10.02
CA LEU A 79 7.61 20.11 11.00
C LEU A 79 8.08 19.63 12.37
N LEU A 80 7.59 18.48 12.84
CA LEU A 80 8.09 17.88 14.09
C LEU A 80 9.56 17.52 13.98
N LEU A 81 9.97 16.85 12.90
CA LEU A 81 11.35 16.44 12.69
C LEU A 81 12.30 17.65 12.81
N VAL A 82 11.99 18.75 12.11
CA VAL A 82 12.79 19.98 12.18
C VAL A 82 12.82 20.54 13.59
N THR A 83 11.66 20.59 14.25
CA THR A 83 11.56 21.17 15.60
C THR A 83 12.34 20.33 16.63
N VAL A 84 12.23 19.00 16.55
CA VAL A 84 12.99 18.10 17.43
C VAL A 84 14.48 18.20 17.17
N LEU A 85 14.90 18.24 15.90
CA LEU A 85 16.31 18.41 15.54
C LEU A 85 16.86 19.74 16.03
N ASP A 86 16.09 20.82 15.94
CA ASP A 86 16.49 22.14 16.45
C ASP A 86 16.70 22.12 17.98
N ILE A 87 15.84 21.40 18.71
CA ILE A 87 15.95 21.28 20.18
C ILE A 87 17.13 20.37 20.59
N VAL A 88 17.23 19.18 19.97
CA VAL A 88 18.18 18.13 20.38
C VAL A 88 19.60 18.43 19.88
N LEU A 89 19.74 18.97 18.68
CA LEU A 89 21.04 19.22 18.04
C LEU A 89 21.42 20.72 18.03
N LYS A 90 20.83 21.51 18.91
CA LYS A 90 21.10 22.97 19.04
C LYS A 90 22.60 23.29 19.11
N ASN A 91 23.39 22.42 19.71
CA ASN A 91 24.83 22.59 19.88
C ASN A 91 25.67 21.99 18.75
N ASN A 92 25.04 21.37 17.74
CA ASN A 92 25.75 20.70 16.64
C ASN A 92 25.01 20.89 15.30
N PRO A 93 25.07 22.08 14.70
CA PRO A 93 24.32 22.44 13.49
C PRO A 93 24.74 21.57 12.28
N GLU A 94 25.98 21.09 12.24
CA GLU A 94 26.46 20.22 11.16
C GLU A 94 25.76 18.85 11.18
N LEU A 95 25.58 18.26 12.37
CA LEU A 95 24.86 17.02 12.54
C LEU A 95 23.37 17.17 12.26
N GLN A 96 22.78 18.31 12.69
CA GLN A 96 21.40 18.67 12.39
C GLN A 96 21.15 18.68 10.88
N HIS A 97 22.00 19.35 10.11
CA HIS A 97 21.91 19.39 8.64
C HIS A 97 22.07 18.00 8.00
N LYS A 98 22.99 17.17 8.51
CA LYS A 98 23.19 15.80 7.99
C LYS A 98 21.99 14.91 8.23
N VAL A 99 21.40 14.94 9.43
CA VAL A 99 20.21 14.14 9.77
C VAL A 99 18.99 14.60 8.99
N LEU A 100 18.78 15.91 8.90
CA LEU A 100 17.69 16.48 8.13
C LEU A 100 17.80 16.10 6.65
N LYS A 101 18.99 16.21 6.06
CA LYS A 101 19.25 15.80 4.69
C LYS A 101 18.95 14.32 4.50
N ALA A 102 19.44 13.43 5.38
CA ALA A 102 19.19 12.01 5.28
C ALA A 102 17.69 11.66 5.39
N ALA A 103 16.92 12.38 6.23
CA ALA A 103 15.48 12.18 6.36
C ALA A 103 14.73 12.62 5.09
N VAL A 104 15.13 13.73 4.50
CA VAL A 104 14.53 14.29 3.28
C VAL A 104 14.90 13.45 2.05
N ASP A 105 16.11 12.90 1.99
CA ASP A 105 16.57 12.02 0.92
C ASP A 105 15.80 10.68 0.87
N GLN A 106 15.08 10.33 1.94
CA GLN A 106 14.14 9.18 1.93
C GLN A 106 12.89 9.42 1.07
N TYR A 107 12.58 10.68 0.76
CA TYR A 107 11.49 11.05 -0.14
C TYR A 107 12.05 11.67 -1.42
N PRO A 108 12.48 10.84 -2.37
CA PRO A 108 13.23 11.29 -3.53
C PRO A 108 12.52 12.37 -4.37
N VAL A 109 11.18 12.39 -4.40
CA VAL A 109 10.40 13.31 -5.24
C VAL A 109 10.38 14.74 -4.69
N ILE A 110 10.45 14.93 -3.37
CA ILE A 110 10.27 16.25 -2.73
C ILE A 110 11.48 16.71 -1.91
N GLY A 111 12.46 15.84 -1.72
CA GLY A 111 13.62 16.09 -0.88
C GLY A 111 14.30 17.42 -1.11
N PRO A 112 14.71 17.76 -2.32
CA PRO A 112 15.44 19.01 -2.61
C PRO A 112 14.65 20.29 -2.34
N GLN A 113 13.33 20.27 -2.61
CA GLN A 113 12.47 21.46 -2.42
C GLN A 113 12.13 21.69 -0.95
N LEU A 114 12.00 20.62 -0.17
CA LEU A 114 11.77 20.72 1.27
C LEU A 114 12.96 21.30 2.02
N GLN A 115 14.20 21.00 1.60
CA GLN A 115 15.39 21.57 2.22
C GLN A 115 15.40 23.11 2.21
N GLY A 116 14.95 23.73 1.12
CA GLY A 116 14.84 25.19 1.01
C GLY A 116 13.76 25.82 1.90
N SER A 117 12.67 25.11 2.17
CA SER A 117 11.50 25.63 2.89
C SER A 117 11.61 25.46 4.42
N ILE A 118 12.39 24.50 4.90
CA ILE A 118 12.46 24.13 6.32
C ILE A 118 13.10 25.22 7.18
N GLY A 119 14.07 25.96 6.65
CA GLY A 119 14.77 27.03 7.39
C GLY A 119 13.87 28.17 7.89
N HIS A 120 12.67 28.33 7.33
CA HIS A 120 11.71 29.36 7.71
C HIS A 120 10.67 28.93 8.75
N LEU A 121 10.60 27.62 9.11
CA LEU A 121 9.54 27.07 9.96
C LEU A 121 9.85 27.06 11.47
N SER A 122 11.01 27.55 11.88
CA SER A 122 11.46 27.56 13.30
C SER A 122 10.78 28.64 14.14
N GLN A 123 9.44 28.61 14.25
CA GLN A 123 8.72 29.42 15.25
C GLN A 123 8.37 28.55 16.46
N LYS A 124 8.93 28.94 17.63
CA LYS A 124 8.81 28.20 18.89
C LYS A 124 7.39 28.26 19.47
N GLY A 125 6.91 27.15 20.02
CA GLY A 125 5.68 27.08 20.83
C GLY A 125 4.43 26.70 20.04
N ILE A 126 3.81 27.62 19.32
CA ILE A 126 2.55 27.38 18.57
C ILE A 126 2.79 26.38 17.41
N ALA A 127 3.91 26.52 16.71
CA ALA A 127 4.28 25.60 15.63
C ALA A 127 4.44 24.17 16.12
N LEU A 128 5.01 23.96 17.32
CA LEU A 128 5.13 22.65 17.93
C LEU A 128 3.77 22.03 18.27
N ALA A 129 2.85 22.84 18.82
CA ALA A 129 1.50 22.39 19.14
C ALA A 129 0.71 22.00 17.88
N VAL A 130 0.77 22.83 16.83
CA VAL A 130 0.13 22.55 15.53
C VAL A 130 0.74 21.31 14.88
N ALA A 131 2.06 21.18 14.92
CA ALA A 131 2.75 19.98 14.42
C ALA A 131 2.31 18.73 15.19
N ALA A 132 2.28 18.77 16.51
CA ALA A 132 1.89 17.62 17.34
C ALA A 132 0.44 17.17 17.06
N ILE A 133 -0.49 18.12 16.97
CA ILE A 133 -1.89 17.84 16.63
C ILE A 133 -1.99 17.27 15.20
N GLY A 134 -1.32 17.90 14.24
CA GLY A 134 -1.32 17.47 12.84
C GLY A 134 -0.73 16.08 12.66
N ILE A 135 0.36 15.75 13.36
CA ILE A 135 0.95 14.41 13.35
C ILE A 135 0.00 13.41 13.96
N PHE A 136 -0.60 13.73 15.08
CA PHE A 136 -1.55 12.85 15.75
C PHE A 136 -2.71 12.48 14.80
N ILE A 137 -3.32 13.48 14.16
CA ILE A 137 -4.41 13.27 13.20
C ILE A 137 -3.92 12.51 11.96
N GLY A 138 -2.79 12.94 11.37
CA GLY A 138 -2.23 12.32 10.16
C GLY A 138 -1.77 10.88 10.40
N ALA A 139 -1.04 10.62 11.49
CA ALA A 139 -0.54 9.30 11.83
C ALA A 139 -1.67 8.31 12.17
N LEU A 140 -2.73 8.78 12.86
CA LEU A 140 -3.94 7.99 13.06
C LEU A 140 -4.62 7.68 11.73
N GLY A 141 -4.70 8.64 10.81
CA GLY A 141 -5.24 8.44 9.46
C GLY A 141 -4.49 7.36 8.69
N VAL A 142 -3.17 7.43 8.65
CA VAL A 142 -2.31 6.41 8.00
C VAL A 142 -2.49 5.05 8.65
N SER A 143 -2.44 4.99 9.99
CA SER A 143 -2.56 3.73 10.72
C SER A 143 -3.92 3.07 10.52
N ASN A 144 -5.01 3.84 10.55
CA ASN A 144 -6.36 3.34 10.32
C ASN A 144 -6.54 2.87 8.87
N SER A 145 -6.05 3.63 7.89
CA SER A 145 -6.10 3.24 6.48
C SER A 145 -5.32 1.95 6.23
N LEU A 146 -4.13 1.82 6.82
CA LEU A 146 -3.31 0.60 6.72
C LEU A 146 -3.99 -0.59 7.39
N GLN A 147 -4.49 -0.45 8.63
CA GLN A 147 -5.22 -1.52 9.32
C GLN A 147 -6.46 -1.96 8.55
N ASN A 148 -7.22 -0.99 8.00
CA ASN A 148 -8.39 -1.29 7.19
C ASN A 148 -8.00 -2.08 5.93
N ALA A 149 -6.95 -1.66 5.22
CA ALA A 149 -6.47 -2.34 4.02
C ALA A 149 -5.98 -3.76 4.33
N LEU A 150 -5.16 -3.94 5.40
CA LEU A 150 -4.68 -5.25 5.80
C LEU A 150 -5.81 -6.19 6.22
N ASN A 151 -6.75 -5.73 7.04
CA ASN A 151 -7.89 -6.54 7.46
C ASN A 151 -8.85 -6.83 6.30
N SER A 152 -8.95 -5.92 5.32
CA SER A 152 -9.75 -6.12 4.11
C SER A 152 -9.16 -7.20 3.23
N ALA A 153 -7.86 -7.16 2.96
CA ALA A 153 -7.15 -8.16 2.17
C ALA A 153 -7.25 -9.57 2.77
N TRP A 154 -7.19 -9.68 4.11
CA TRP A 154 -7.37 -10.94 4.84
C TRP A 154 -8.82 -11.38 5.01
N GLU A 155 -9.78 -10.70 4.39
CA GLU A 155 -11.23 -10.98 4.47
C GLU A 155 -11.77 -11.03 5.90
N ILE A 156 -11.20 -10.21 6.80
CA ILE A 156 -11.63 -10.20 8.20
C ILE A 156 -12.93 -9.40 8.34
N PRO A 157 -14.02 -10.02 8.83
CA PRO A 157 -15.29 -9.35 9.06
C PRO A 157 -15.17 -8.16 10.00
N PHE A 158 -15.98 -7.13 9.80
CA PHE A 158 -15.96 -5.92 10.62
C PHE A 158 -16.18 -6.22 12.11
N ALA A 159 -17.04 -7.19 12.42
CA ALA A 159 -17.32 -7.61 13.79
C ALA A 159 -16.11 -8.18 14.55
N ARG A 160 -15.17 -8.81 13.82
CA ARG A 160 -13.96 -9.41 14.40
C ARG A 160 -12.76 -8.46 14.37
N ARG A 161 -12.92 -7.28 13.78
CA ARG A 161 -11.86 -6.26 13.80
C ARG A 161 -11.74 -5.67 15.21
N PRO A 162 -10.52 -5.36 15.67
CA PRO A 162 -10.32 -4.78 16.99
C PRO A 162 -11.01 -3.43 17.09
N GLY A 163 -11.98 -3.33 18.01
CA GLY A 163 -12.67 -2.09 18.35
C GLY A 163 -11.88 -1.23 19.32
N PHE A 164 -12.47 -0.10 19.74
CA PHE A 164 -11.93 0.74 20.81
C PHE A 164 -11.90 -0.05 22.16
N PRO A 165 -10.82 0.02 22.98
CA PRO A 165 -9.59 0.82 22.83
C PRO A 165 -8.46 0.13 22.05
N TRP A 166 -8.60 -1.15 21.67
CA TRP A 166 -7.53 -1.96 21.09
C TRP A 166 -7.06 -1.46 19.70
N SER A 167 -7.96 -0.91 18.89
CA SER A 167 -7.60 -0.28 17.63
C SER A 167 -6.65 0.91 17.82
N TRP A 168 -6.87 1.70 18.85
CA TRP A 168 -6.03 2.84 19.23
C TRP A 168 -4.64 2.40 19.69
N LEU A 169 -4.57 1.35 20.51
CA LEU A 169 -3.30 0.80 20.97
C LEU A 169 -2.47 0.24 19.81
N ARG A 170 -3.12 -0.42 18.86
CA ARG A 170 -2.47 -0.89 17.62
C ARG A 170 -2.03 0.26 16.74
N SER A 171 -2.83 1.33 16.61
CA SER A 171 -2.43 2.54 15.90
C SER A 171 -1.20 3.17 16.52
N ALA A 172 -1.17 3.31 17.84
CA ALA A 172 0.00 3.82 18.55
C ALA A 172 1.24 2.93 18.34
N ALA A 173 1.09 1.60 18.42
CA ALA A 173 2.17 0.66 18.16
C ALA A 173 2.69 0.76 16.71
N LEU A 174 1.82 0.89 15.71
CA LEU A 174 2.20 1.09 14.31
C LEU A 174 2.97 2.41 14.12
N ILE A 175 2.51 3.49 14.72
CA ILE A 175 3.18 4.79 14.66
C ILE A 175 4.59 4.70 15.27
N ILE A 176 4.73 4.01 16.41
CA ILE A 176 6.03 3.79 17.05
C ILE A 176 6.93 2.96 16.14
N VAL A 177 6.43 1.86 15.56
CA VAL A 177 7.20 1.00 14.66
C VAL A 177 7.66 1.75 13.42
N ILE A 178 6.78 2.51 12.79
CA ILE A 178 7.11 3.33 11.61
C ILE A 178 8.12 4.42 12.00
N GLY A 179 7.91 5.10 13.13
CA GLY A 179 8.81 6.16 13.62
C GLY A 179 10.20 5.63 13.97
N VAL A 180 10.29 4.54 14.74
CA VAL A 180 11.56 3.88 15.08
C VAL A 180 12.24 3.34 13.83
N GLY A 181 11.46 2.79 12.90
CA GLY A 181 11.96 2.33 11.61
C GLY A 181 12.56 3.46 10.78
N PHE A 182 11.86 4.57 10.70
CA PHE A 182 12.35 5.76 10.00
C PHE A 182 13.66 6.29 10.61
N ILE A 183 13.73 6.40 11.93
CA ILE A 183 14.96 6.80 12.63
C ILE A 183 16.08 5.79 12.38
N GLY A 184 15.79 4.49 12.51
CA GLY A 184 16.76 3.41 12.31
C GLY A 184 17.34 3.39 10.89
N THR A 185 16.49 3.50 9.86
CA THR A 185 16.95 3.57 8.46
C THR A 185 17.76 4.84 8.18
N THR A 186 17.37 5.97 8.78
CA THR A 186 18.11 7.24 8.66
C THR A 186 19.51 7.14 9.29
N ILE A 187 19.61 6.55 10.48
CA ILE A 187 20.91 6.32 11.15
C ILE A 187 21.80 5.40 10.31
N ILE A 188 21.27 4.29 9.80
CA ILE A 188 22.02 3.35 8.97
C ILE A 188 22.51 4.02 7.69
N SER A 189 21.64 4.82 7.03
CA SER A 189 22.02 5.58 5.83
C SER A 189 23.13 6.60 6.14
N GLY A 190 23.05 7.28 7.27
CA GLY A 190 24.09 8.22 7.74
C GLY A 190 25.43 7.53 8.05
N LEU A 191 25.38 6.37 8.71
CA LEU A 191 26.56 5.55 8.99
C LEU A 191 27.18 4.99 7.70
N ALA A 192 26.36 4.55 6.74
CA ALA A 192 26.83 4.09 5.44
C ALA A 192 27.60 5.18 4.69
N ALA A 193 27.10 6.41 4.69
CA ALA A 193 27.77 7.55 4.11
C ALA A 193 29.11 7.89 4.79
N GLY A 194 29.22 7.67 6.11
CA GLY A 194 30.44 7.83 6.90
C GLY A 194 31.46 6.69 6.72
N ALA A 195 30.97 5.45 6.71
CA ALA A 195 31.81 4.25 6.65
C ALA A 195 32.46 4.02 5.29
N GLY A 196 31.91 4.56 4.20
CA GLY A 196 32.53 4.57 2.88
C GLY A 196 33.90 5.29 2.86
N ARG A 197 34.18 6.13 3.88
CA ARG A 197 35.50 6.75 4.10
C ARG A 197 36.47 5.86 4.86
N ILE A 198 35.97 4.91 5.67
CA ILE A 198 36.78 4.07 6.58
C ILE A 198 37.04 2.70 5.95
N LEU A 199 36.12 2.17 5.19
CA LEU A 199 36.19 0.89 4.50
C LEU A 199 35.89 1.11 3.01
N PRO A 200 36.85 1.61 2.21
CA PRO A 200 36.61 1.80 0.77
C PRO A 200 36.54 0.43 0.10
N GLY A 201 35.40 0.12 -0.52
CA GLY A 201 35.21 -1.08 -1.33
C GLY A 201 33.77 -1.51 -1.50
N VAL A 202 33.54 -2.38 -2.48
CA VAL A 202 32.21 -2.95 -2.81
C VAL A 202 31.63 -3.71 -1.62
N GLY A 203 32.47 -4.28 -0.75
CA GLY A 203 32.03 -5.05 0.42
C GLY A 203 31.26 -4.23 1.46
N SER A 204 31.65 -2.97 1.71
CA SER A 204 30.93 -2.10 2.65
C SER A 204 29.53 -1.75 2.12
N SER A 205 29.40 -1.43 0.84
CA SER A 205 28.10 -1.11 0.25
C SER A 205 27.15 -2.31 0.31
N VAL A 206 27.62 -3.51 -0.03
CA VAL A 206 26.81 -4.74 0.06
C VAL A 206 26.35 -5.01 1.49
N LEU A 207 27.21 -4.83 2.48
CA LEU A 207 26.87 -5.01 3.88
C LEU A 207 25.75 -4.03 4.31
N PHE A 208 25.85 -2.74 3.94
CA PHE A 208 24.84 -1.75 4.29
C PHE A 208 23.50 -2.02 3.61
N TYR A 209 23.49 -2.44 2.34
CA TYR A 209 22.25 -2.84 1.67
C TYR A 209 21.63 -4.08 2.31
N ALA A 210 22.43 -5.07 2.73
CA ALA A 210 21.93 -6.25 3.42
C ALA A 210 21.34 -5.91 4.79
N VAL A 211 22.02 -5.07 5.59
CA VAL A 211 21.50 -4.60 6.89
C VAL A 211 20.20 -3.81 6.71
N SER A 212 20.15 -2.90 5.75
CA SER A 212 18.94 -2.14 5.42
C SER A 212 17.78 -3.07 4.99
N LEU A 213 18.05 -4.09 4.19
CA LEU A 213 17.06 -5.08 3.77
C LEU A 213 16.50 -5.87 4.96
N VAL A 214 17.37 -6.33 5.86
CA VAL A 214 16.95 -7.07 7.07
C VAL A 214 16.12 -6.18 7.99
N LEU A 215 16.52 -4.92 8.17
CA LEU A 215 15.75 -3.96 8.97
C LEU A 215 14.37 -3.71 8.35
N ASN A 216 14.31 -3.40 7.05
CA ASN A 216 13.05 -3.19 6.34
C ASN A 216 12.16 -4.43 6.41
N PHE A 217 12.73 -5.63 6.25
CA PHE A 217 11.98 -6.89 6.43
C PHE A 217 11.35 -6.97 7.83
N GLY A 218 12.13 -6.71 8.87
CA GLY A 218 11.63 -6.69 10.25
C GLY A 218 10.51 -5.67 10.47
N LEU A 219 10.66 -4.47 9.90
CA LEU A 219 9.65 -3.41 9.98
C LEU A 219 8.35 -3.79 9.27
N PHE A 220 8.41 -4.31 8.04
CA PHE A 220 7.22 -4.78 7.32
C PHE A 220 6.57 -5.95 8.04
N TRP A 221 7.36 -6.92 8.51
CA TRP A 221 6.84 -8.09 9.21
C TRP A 221 6.11 -7.71 10.50
N LEU A 222 6.72 -6.83 11.30
CA LEU A 222 6.12 -6.29 12.52
C LEU A 222 4.90 -5.40 12.21
N GLY A 223 5.00 -4.54 11.20
CA GLY A 223 3.92 -3.67 10.75
C GLY A 223 2.69 -4.47 10.29
N PHE A 224 2.89 -5.50 9.47
CA PHE A 224 1.81 -6.38 9.04
C PHE A 224 1.20 -7.12 10.23
N ARG A 225 2.02 -7.57 11.20
CA ARG A 225 1.52 -8.27 12.39
C ARG A 225 0.66 -7.38 13.29
N ILE A 226 1.08 -6.14 13.50
CA ILE A 226 0.34 -5.18 14.34
C ILE A 226 -0.92 -4.70 13.60
N GLY A 227 -0.82 -4.45 12.31
CA GLY A 227 -1.92 -3.92 11.49
C GLY A 227 -3.02 -4.93 11.18
N THR A 228 -2.72 -6.24 11.21
CA THR A 228 -3.69 -7.30 10.93
C THR A 228 -4.32 -7.83 12.23
N ALA A 229 -5.56 -8.29 12.16
CA ALA A 229 -6.23 -8.90 13.31
C ALA A 229 -5.46 -10.12 13.87
N SER A 230 -5.72 -10.46 15.12
CA SER A 230 -4.95 -11.46 15.88
C SER A 230 -5.04 -12.88 15.35
N GLU A 231 -6.03 -13.18 14.54
CA GLU A 231 -6.27 -14.51 13.95
C GLU A 231 -5.15 -14.95 12.98
N ILE A 232 -4.43 -13.98 12.38
CA ILE A 232 -3.39 -14.26 11.40
C ILE A 232 -2.04 -14.51 12.10
N THR A 233 -1.38 -15.61 11.77
CA THR A 233 -0.12 -16.02 12.40
C THR A 233 1.11 -15.33 11.76
N TRP A 234 2.17 -15.17 12.54
CA TRP A 234 3.46 -14.63 12.07
C TRP A 234 4.02 -15.34 10.82
N ARG A 235 3.78 -16.68 10.77
CA ARG A 235 4.26 -17.52 9.65
C ARG A 235 3.53 -17.26 8.33
N GLN A 236 2.37 -16.65 8.36
CA GLN A 236 1.61 -16.31 7.15
C GLN A 236 2.05 -14.98 6.57
N LEU A 237 2.64 -14.10 7.39
CA LEU A 237 2.98 -12.72 7.02
C LEU A 237 4.40 -12.55 6.45
N TRP A 238 5.34 -13.46 6.76
CA TRP A 238 6.75 -13.26 6.41
C TRP A 238 7.04 -13.18 4.90
N PRO A 239 6.38 -13.94 3.99
CA PRO A 239 6.74 -13.87 2.58
C PRO A 239 6.42 -12.53 1.96
N GLY A 240 5.23 -11.98 2.26
CA GLY A 240 4.87 -10.64 1.80
C GLY A 240 5.74 -9.56 2.44
N ALA A 241 6.13 -9.72 3.71
CA ALA A 241 7.06 -8.79 4.34
C ALA A 241 8.44 -8.80 3.65
N ALA A 242 8.94 -9.96 3.27
CA ALA A 242 10.19 -10.09 2.52
C ALA A 242 10.08 -9.43 1.13
N ILE A 243 8.99 -9.69 0.43
CA ILE A 243 8.72 -9.08 -0.88
C ILE A 243 8.58 -7.55 -0.75
N SER A 244 7.84 -7.06 0.27
CA SER A 244 7.72 -5.62 0.55
C SER A 244 9.06 -4.96 0.81
N ALA A 245 9.95 -5.62 1.58
CA ALA A 245 11.29 -5.11 1.86
C ALA A 245 12.16 -5.00 0.59
N VAL A 246 12.09 -6.00 -0.29
CA VAL A 246 12.79 -5.98 -1.59
C VAL A 246 12.23 -4.88 -2.49
N ILE A 247 10.89 -4.81 -2.61
CA ILE A 247 10.21 -3.78 -3.40
C ILE A 247 10.60 -2.39 -2.89
N TRP A 248 10.59 -2.18 -1.57
CA TRP A 248 11.01 -0.92 -0.97
C TRP A 248 12.44 -0.54 -1.36
N GLN A 249 13.37 -1.48 -1.27
CA GLN A 249 14.77 -1.25 -1.64
C GLN A 249 14.93 -0.86 -3.12
N VAL A 250 14.20 -1.57 -3.99
CA VAL A 250 14.19 -1.27 -5.44
C VAL A 250 13.57 0.10 -5.71
N LEU A 251 12.46 0.43 -5.06
CA LEU A 251 11.82 1.74 -5.20
C LEU A 251 12.72 2.88 -4.75
N GLN A 252 13.45 2.71 -3.65
CA GLN A 252 14.40 3.73 -3.17
C GLN A 252 15.55 3.95 -4.17
N ALA A 253 16.09 2.87 -4.74
CA ALA A 253 17.13 2.97 -5.77
C ALA A 253 16.59 3.63 -7.05
N PHE A 254 15.39 3.22 -7.51
CA PHE A 254 14.73 3.79 -8.67
C PHE A 254 14.35 5.27 -8.46
N GLY A 255 13.83 5.61 -7.29
CA GLY A 255 13.45 6.98 -6.96
C GLY A 255 14.64 7.93 -7.00
N SER A 256 15.78 7.54 -6.46
CA SER A 256 17.02 8.31 -6.51
C SER A 256 17.50 8.53 -7.95
N TYR A 257 17.42 7.50 -8.79
CA TYR A 257 17.76 7.59 -10.21
C TYR A 257 16.79 8.53 -10.97
N PHE A 258 15.49 8.37 -10.75
CA PHE A 258 14.45 9.16 -11.43
C PHE A 258 14.63 10.66 -11.17
N ILE A 259 14.93 11.04 -9.91
CA ILE A 259 15.13 12.44 -9.55
C ILE A 259 16.36 13.03 -10.20
N SER A 260 17.48 12.31 -10.12
CA SER A 260 18.74 12.82 -10.68
C SER A 260 18.69 13.05 -12.18
N HIS A 261 17.82 12.32 -12.92
CA HIS A 261 17.77 12.38 -14.39
C HIS A 261 16.55 13.13 -14.95
N GLN A 262 15.39 13.06 -14.29
CA GLN A 262 14.14 13.61 -14.85
C GLN A 262 13.74 14.95 -14.22
N LEU A 263 13.87 15.12 -12.90
CA LEU A 263 13.45 16.37 -12.24
C LEU A 263 14.43 17.52 -12.44
N ALA A 264 15.71 17.25 -12.68
CA ALA A 264 16.70 18.28 -12.98
C ALA A 264 16.37 19.09 -14.24
N HIS A 265 15.51 18.58 -15.12
CA HIS A 265 15.12 19.20 -16.39
C HIS A 265 13.66 19.70 -16.41
N ALA A 266 12.93 19.62 -15.27
CA ALA A 266 11.54 20.06 -15.21
C ALA A 266 11.43 21.59 -15.26
N SER A 267 10.53 22.11 -16.11
CA SER A 267 10.30 23.55 -16.28
C SER A 267 9.79 24.20 -14.99
N PRO A 268 10.27 25.39 -14.63
CA PRO A 268 9.85 26.13 -13.43
C PRO A 268 8.35 26.42 -13.34
N LEU A 269 7.66 26.48 -14.48
CA LEU A 269 6.23 26.82 -14.56
C LEU A 269 5.30 25.79 -13.89
N TYR A 270 5.67 24.52 -13.88
CA TYR A 270 4.88 23.44 -13.30
C TYR A 270 5.47 22.92 -11.97
N GLY A 271 6.55 23.53 -11.47
CA GLY A 271 7.41 22.97 -10.43
C GLY A 271 6.67 22.48 -9.17
N THR A 272 5.89 23.33 -8.52
CA THR A 272 5.22 22.96 -7.26
C THR A 272 4.06 21.99 -7.47
N PHE A 273 3.27 22.18 -8.54
CA PHE A 273 2.13 21.32 -8.83
C PHE A 273 2.58 19.91 -9.28
N ALA A 274 3.56 19.84 -10.16
CA ALA A 274 4.17 18.57 -10.60
C ALA A 274 4.79 17.80 -9.43
N LEU A 275 5.35 18.51 -8.45
CA LEU A 275 5.93 17.94 -7.25
C LEU A 275 4.87 17.29 -6.36
N VAL A 276 3.74 17.98 -6.10
CA VAL A 276 2.64 17.41 -5.30
C VAL A 276 2.03 16.20 -5.98
N LEU A 277 1.79 16.27 -7.29
CA LEU A 277 1.28 15.13 -8.06
C LEU A 277 2.27 13.96 -8.06
N GLY A 278 3.56 14.25 -8.25
CA GLY A 278 4.62 13.24 -8.18
C GLY A 278 4.72 12.57 -6.82
N LEU A 279 4.55 13.32 -5.74
CA LEU A 279 4.52 12.78 -4.38
C LEU A 279 3.31 11.86 -4.17
N ILE A 280 2.11 12.29 -4.59
CA ILE A 280 0.91 11.47 -4.49
C ILE A 280 1.09 10.17 -5.29
N ALA A 281 1.57 10.28 -6.53
CA ALA A 281 1.83 9.10 -7.39
C ALA A 281 2.87 8.16 -6.75
N TRP A 282 3.92 8.69 -6.13
CA TRP A 282 4.93 7.92 -5.43
C TRP A 282 4.39 7.20 -4.21
N LEU A 283 3.64 7.89 -3.35
CA LEU A 283 2.99 7.30 -2.18
C LEU A 283 1.98 6.24 -2.58
N TYR A 284 1.20 6.49 -3.64
CA TYR A 284 0.25 5.54 -4.18
C TYR A 284 0.95 4.27 -4.70
N LEU A 285 2.03 4.43 -5.46
CA LEU A 285 2.82 3.31 -5.97
C LEU A 285 3.38 2.45 -4.82
N GLN A 286 3.93 3.07 -3.78
CA GLN A 286 4.42 2.36 -2.59
C GLN A 286 3.30 1.58 -1.88
N ALA A 287 2.15 2.22 -1.65
CA ALA A 287 1.00 1.59 -1.02
C ALA A 287 0.47 0.43 -1.87
N GLN A 288 0.34 0.63 -3.18
CA GLN A 288 -0.14 -0.38 -4.12
C GLN A 288 0.76 -1.62 -4.14
N LEU A 289 2.08 -1.44 -4.26
CA LEU A 289 3.03 -2.54 -4.28
C LEU A 289 3.10 -3.28 -2.92
N THR A 290 2.95 -2.53 -1.82
CA THR A 290 2.84 -3.13 -0.49
C THR A 290 1.59 -4.00 -0.37
N LEU A 291 0.43 -3.54 -0.87
CA LEU A 291 -0.79 -4.33 -0.87
C LEU A 291 -0.69 -5.55 -1.78
N TYR A 292 -0.03 -5.46 -2.94
CA TYR A 292 0.28 -6.66 -3.75
C TYR A 292 1.08 -7.69 -2.94
N ALA A 293 2.06 -7.26 -2.15
CA ALA A 293 2.82 -8.16 -1.30
C ALA A 293 1.97 -8.78 -0.16
N VAL A 294 0.97 -8.04 0.34
CA VAL A 294 -0.02 -8.59 1.28
C VAL A 294 -0.91 -9.62 0.61
N GLU A 295 -1.39 -9.36 -0.61
CA GLU A 295 -2.21 -10.31 -1.38
C GLU A 295 -1.45 -11.61 -1.68
N ILE A 296 -0.14 -11.55 -1.89
CA ILE A 296 0.71 -12.75 -2.00
C ILE A 296 0.61 -13.62 -0.74
N ASN A 297 0.60 -13.01 0.45
CA ASN A 297 0.40 -13.75 1.70
C ASN A 297 -0.98 -14.42 1.75
N VAL A 298 -2.02 -13.66 1.39
CA VAL A 298 -3.43 -14.12 1.44
C VAL A 298 -3.65 -15.26 0.46
N VAL A 299 -3.28 -15.05 -0.80
CA VAL A 299 -3.41 -16.08 -1.85
C VAL A 299 -2.67 -17.35 -1.44
N ARG A 300 -1.44 -17.22 -0.89
CA ARG A 300 -0.67 -18.36 -0.40
C ARG A 300 -1.33 -19.05 0.80
N ALA A 301 -1.80 -18.29 1.78
CA ALA A 301 -2.37 -18.83 3.02
C ALA A 301 -3.67 -19.60 2.77
N TYR A 302 -4.55 -19.04 1.93
CA TYR A 302 -5.85 -19.64 1.61
C TYR A 302 -5.81 -20.53 0.37
N ARG A 303 -4.64 -20.70 -0.29
CA ARG A 303 -4.44 -21.51 -1.52
C ARG A 303 -5.40 -21.13 -2.64
N LEU A 304 -5.56 -19.84 -2.91
CA LEU A 304 -6.52 -19.29 -3.87
C LEU A 304 -6.04 -19.36 -5.34
N TRP A 305 -5.29 -20.39 -5.72
CA TRP A 305 -4.83 -20.62 -7.09
C TRP A 305 -4.99 -22.09 -7.49
N PRO A 306 -5.26 -22.41 -8.77
CA PRO A 306 -5.46 -21.50 -9.91
C PRO A 306 -6.82 -20.81 -9.91
N ARG A 307 -6.90 -19.58 -10.49
CA ARG A 307 -8.14 -18.84 -10.69
C ARG A 307 -8.40 -18.62 -12.17
N SER A 308 -9.67 -18.65 -12.60
CA SER A 308 -10.05 -18.41 -13.99
C SER A 308 -9.94 -16.95 -14.39
N LEU A 309 -9.30 -16.66 -15.54
CA LEU A 309 -9.28 -15.33 -16.16
C LEU A 309 -10.58 -15.02 -16.93
N ALA A 310 -11.28 -16.06 -17.40
CA ALA A 310 -12.42 -15.98 -18.28
C ALA A 310 -13.63 -16.82 -17.80
N PRO A 311 -14.16 -16.56 -16.60
CA PRO A 311 -15.33 -17.27 -16.12
C PRO A 311 -16.56 -17.01 -17.01
N PRO A 312 -17.54 -17.93 -17.16
CA PRO A 312 -17.49 -19.32 -16.71
C PRO A 312 -16.63 -20.22 -17.62
N PRO A 313 -16.09 -21.37 -17.14
CA PRO A 313 -16.35 -21.99 -15.83
C PRO A 313 -15.54 -21.36 -14.69
N TYR A 314 -16.10 -21.35 -13.47
CA TYR A 314 -15.42 -20.97 -12.26
C TYR A 314 -14.61 -22.13 -11.70
N THR A 315 -13.37 -21.89 -11.29
CA THR A 315 -12.54 -22.87 -10.58
C THR A 315 -13.05 -23.09 -9.15
N GLU A 316 -12.58 -24.17 -8.49
CA GLU A 316 -12.89 -24.36 -7.06
C GLU A 316 -12.33 -23.22 -6.20
N GLN A 317 -11.17 -22.69 -6.56
CA GLN A 317 -10.54 -21.57 -5.88
C GLN A 317 -11.30 -20.24 -6.08
N ASP A 318 -11.93 -20.03 -7.24
CA ASP A 318 -12.86 -18.91 -7.43
C ASP A 318 -14.06 -19.03 -6.48
N ARG A 319 -14.65 -20.23 -6.38
CA ARG A 319 -15.77 -20.49 -5.45
C ARG A 319 -15.34 -20.34 -3.99
N HIS A 320 -14.11 -20.73 -3.65
CA HIS A 320 -13.56 -20.53 -2.32
C HIS A 320 -13.39 -19.04 -2.00
N ALA A 321 -12.82 -18.26 -2.92
CA ALA A 321 -12.70 -16.82 -2.76
C ALA A 321 -14.07 -16.15 -2.58
N PHE A 322 -15.08 -16.52 -3.38
CA PHE A 322 -16.45 -16.01 -3.23
C PHE A 322 -17.06 -16.34 -1.86
N ARG A 323 -16.81 -17.53 -1.31
CA ARG A 323 -17.28 -17.88 0.04
C ARG A 323 -16.68 -17.00 1.11
N LEU A 324 -15.37 -16.72 1.05
CA LEU A 324 -14.71 -15.79 1.98
C LEU A 324 -15.31 -14.38 1.89
N TYR A 325 -15.63 -13.93 0.68
CA TYR A 325 -16.30 -12.64 0.46
C TYR A 325 -17.70 -12.58 1.07
N VAL A 326 -18.48 -13.63 0.88
CA VAL A 326 -19.85 -13.71 1.42
C VAL A 326 -19.81 -13.79 2.95
N GLU A 327 -18.90 -14.56 3.53
CA GLU A 327 -18.70 -14.65 4.98
C GLU A 327 -18.34 -13.29 5.59
N LYS A 328 -17.40 -12.55 4.98
CA LYS A 328 -17.04 -11.19 5.40
C LYS A 328 -18.23 -10.22 5.42
N ARG A 329 -19.13 -10.34 4.44
CA ARG A 329 -20.33 -9.50 4.33
C ARG A 329 -21.49 -10.05 5.14
N GLY A 330 -21.63 -11.36 5.28
CA GLY A 330 -22.71 -12.03 6.01
C GLY A 330 -22.75 -11.63 7.48
N ASP A 331 -21.63 -11.63 8.16
CA ASP A 331 -21.53 -11.16 9.56
C ASP A 331 -22.03 -9.70 9.73
N GLN A 332 -22.00 -8.89 8.68
CA GLN A 332 -22.47 -7.51 8.72
C GLN A 332 -24.00 -7.42 8.64
N TYR A 333 -24.63 -8.33 7.91
CA TYR A 333 -26.11 -8.40 7.79
C TYR A 333 -26.73 -9.04 9.03
N ASP A 334 -26.11 -10.05 9.63
CA ASP A 334 -26.60 -10.71 10.84
C ASP A 334 -26.62 -9.78 12.06
N ILE A 335 -25.66 -8.86 12.17
CA ILE A 335 -25.65 -7.84 13.24
C ILE A 335 -26.82 -6.86 13.06
N VAL A 336 -27.13 -6.47 11.82
CA VAL A 336 -28.24 -5.54 11.53
C VAL A 336 -29.59 -6.24 11.70
N ALA A 337 -29.69 -7.51 11.28
CA ALA A 337 -30.92 -8.30 11.41
C ALA A 337 -31.19 -8.75 12.86
N GLY A 338 -30.13 -9.09 13.64
CA GLY A 338 -30.28 -9.49 15.05
C GLY A 338 -30.64 -8.35 15.99
N GLY A 339 -30.26 -7.12 15.68
CA GLY A 339 -30.64 -5.93 16.45
C GLY A 339 -32.10 -5.50 16.31
N GLY A 340 -32.81 -5.99 15.27
CA GLY A 340 -34.24 -5.68 15.05
C GLY A 340 -35.21 -6.73 15.59
N GLY A 341 -34.72 -7.90 16.04
CA GLY A 341 -35.57 -9.04 16.38
C GLY A 341 -35.97 -9.19 17.84
N GLU A 342 -35.30 -8.50 18.75
CA GLU A 342 -35.65 -8.59 20.19
C GLU A 342 -36.75 -7.64 20.63
N ASP A 343 -36.90 -6.50 19.96
CA ASP A 343 -37.90 -5.46 20.32
C ASP A 343 -39.35 -5.79 19.87
N ASP A 344 -39.48 -6.67 18.85
CA ASP A 344 -40.81 -7.08 18.33
C ASP A 344 -41.43 -8.29 19.09
N ARG A 345 -40.63 -9.07 19.82
CA ARG A 345 -41.16 -10.21 20.61
C ARG A 345 -41.77 -9.80 21.96
N GLU A 346 -41.35 -8.65 22.48
CA GLU A 346 -41.90 -8.14 23.75
C GLU A 346 -43.25 -7.42 23.58
N LYS A 347 -43.57 -6.97 22.35
CA LYS A 347 -44.84 -6.27 22.06
C LYS A 347 -46.00 -7.18 21.66
N THR A 348 -45.79 -8.48 21.46
CA THR A 348 -46.85 -9.44 21.07
C THR A 348 -47.26 -10.38 22.17
N SER A 349 -46.71 -10.26 23.41
CA SER A 349 -47.07 -11.06 24.58
C SER A 349 -47.69 -10.26 25.74
N GLY A 350 -48.25 -9.05 25.45
CA GLY A 350 -48.97 -8.24 26.42
C GLY A 350 -50.46 -8.20 26.14
#